data_c53457316082f4c880cf041d41b340e7
#
_entry.id   c53457316082f4c880cf041d41b340e7
#
_cell.length_a   1.000
_cell.length_b   1.000
_cell.length_c   1.000
_cell.angle_alpha   90.00
_cell.angle_beta   90.00
_cell.angle_gamma   90.00
#
_symmetry.space_group_name_H-M   'P 1'
#
loop_
_entity.id
_entity.type
_entity.pdbx_description
1 polymer ?
#
loop_
_entity_poly.entity_id
_entity_poly.type
_entity_poly.pdbx_seq_one_letter_code
_entity_poly.pdbx_strand_id
1 'polypeptide(L)'
;MKIIKEKDIFPVNAQAIWDIISDPTNSSWVPTVEEISLDGDVRSFSMEGMGELKEKILKIDHDNKIFQYSAIQTPAPIEHHLATIQISSLDNDNCEFSWTTEIEPEIFAEGIHQGMLISLKELKKIFP
;
A
#
# COMPACT_ATOMS: atom_id res chain seq x y z
N MET A 1 8.90 -15.31 -9.75
CA MET A 1 8.31 -14.28 -8.88
C MET A 1 9.12 -13.01 -8.96
N LYS A 2 8.43 -11.88 -9.10
CA LYS A 2 9.08 -10.57 -9.11
C LYS A 2 8.90 -9.90 -7.76
N ILE A 3 9.94 -9.26 -7.25
CA ILE A 3 9.89 -8.47 -6.03
C ILE A 3 10.17 -7.01 -6.40
N ILE A 4 9.24 -6.12 -6.05
CA ILE A 4 9.33 -4.68 -6.31
C ILE A 4 9.56 -4.00 -4.97
N LYS A 5 10.57 -3.14 -4.88
CA LYS A 5 10.90 -2.40 -3.66
C LYS A 5 11.00 -0.91 -3.95
N GLU A 6 10.33 -0.13 -3.11
CA GLU A 6 10.44 1.33 -3.11
C GLU A 6 10.70 1.82 -1.69
N LYS A 7 11.55 2.83 -1.58
CA LYS A 7 11.82 3.53 -0.32
C LYS A 7 11.80 5.02 -0.57
N ASP A 8 11.31 5.76 0.42
CA ASP A 8 11.30 7.22 0.35
C ASP A 8 11.35 7.80 1.76
N ILE A 9 11.86 9.02 1.88
CA ILE A 9 11.94 9.74 3.14
C ILE A 9 10.90 10.86 3.12
N PHE A 10 10.16 10.97 4.23
CA PHE A 10 9.12 11.99 4.42
C PHE A 10 9.49 12.92 5.57
N PRO A 11 9.30 14.26 5.38
CA PRO A 11 9.62 15.24 6.40
C PRO A 11 8.51 15.36 7.45
N VAL A 12 8.18 14.26 8.09
CA VAL A 12 7.12 14.15 9.10
C VAL A 12 7.45 13.00 10.05
N ASN A 13 6.93 13.02 11.27
CA ASN A 13 7.15 11.91 12.19
C ASN A 13 6.45 10.63 11.71
N ALA A 14 6.99 9.49 12.09
CA ALA A 14 6.50 8.19 11.64
C ALA A 14 5.04 7.95 12.00
N GLN A 15 4.57 8.42 13.15
CA GLN A 15 3.20 8.19 13.58
C GLN A 15 2.18 8.88 12.67
N ALA A 16 2.49 10.07 12.15
CA ALA A 16 1.59 10.80 11.27
C ALA A 16 1.30 10.03 9.97
N ILE A 17 2.33 9.46 9.35
CA ILE A 17 2.14 8.60 8.17
C ILE A 17 1.46 7.30 8.57
N TRP A 18 1.87 6.70 9.67
CA TRP A 18 1.30 5.43 10.12
C TRP A 18 -0.20 5.53 10.37
N ASP A 19 -0.69 6.63 10.88
CA ASP A 19 -2.13 6.84 11.10
C ASP A 19 -2.93 6.74 9.79
N ILE A 20 -2.36 7.14 8.68
CA ILE A 20 -2.98 7.01 7.36
C ILE A 20 -2.88 5.56 6.85
N ILE A 21 -1.69 4.98 6.89
CA ILE A 21 -1.44 3.65 6.32
C ILE A 21 -2.17 2.56 7.11
N SER A 22 -2.20 2.66 8.44
CA SER A 22 -2.79 1.64 9.31
C SER A 22 -4.31 1.57 9.27
N ASP A 23 -4.97 2.56 8.69
CA ASP A 23 -6.40 2.51 8.43
C ASP A 23 -6.65 1.88 7.05
N PRO A 24 -7.11 0.63 7.00
CA PRO A 24 -7.27 -0.07 5.72
C PRO A 24 -8.36 0.52 4.82
N THR A 25 -9.20 1.42 5.33
CA THR A 25 -10.26 2.09 4.57
C THR A 25 -9.85 3.48 4.08
N ASN A 26 -8.67 3.97 4.45
CA ASN A 26 -8.22 5.29 4.04
C ASN A 26 -7.72 5.27 2.60
N SER A 27 -8.47 5.92 1.70
CA SER A 27 -8.15 6.00 0.27
C SER A 27 -7.47 7.33 -0.13
N SER A 28 -7.18 8.20 0.83
CA SER A 28 -6.65 9.55 0.55
C SER A 28 -5.32 9.55 -0.21
N TRP A 29 -4.54 8.49 -0.09
CA TRP A 29 -3.25 8.36 -0.74
C TRP A 29 -3.25 7.41 -1.95
N VAL A 30 -4.46 6.94 -2.35
CA VAL A 30 -4.63 6.05 -3.51
C VAL A 30 -5.59 6.74 -4.49
N PRO A 31 -5.10 7.60 -5.38
CA PRO A 31 -5.96 8.48 -6.17
C PRO A 31 -6.87 7.76 -7.18
N THR A 32 -6.59 6.52 -7.52
CA THR A 32 -7.42 5.70 -8.43
C THR A 32 -8.57 5.00 -7.72
N VAL A 33 -8.68 5.15 -6.40
CA VAL A 33 -9.71 4.52 -5.56
C VAL A 33 -10.46 5.60 -4.80
N GLU A 34 -11.79 5.63 -4.92
CA GLU A 34 -12.62 6.62 -4.22
C GLU A 34 -13.06 6.14 -2.85
N GLU A 35 -13.50 4.90 -2.77
CA GLU A 35 -14.08 4.34 -1.55
C GLU A 35 -13.60 2.92 -1.30
N ILE A 36 -13.26 2.63 -0.05
CA ILE A 36 -12.85 1.30 0.38
C ILE A 36 -13.85 0.83 1.44
N SER A 37 -14.44 -0.35 1.25
CA SER A 37 -15.26 -1.01 2.26
C SER A 37 -14.47 -2.11 2.93
N LEU A 38 -14.74 -2.35 4.21
CA LEU A 38 -14.04 -3.35 5.01
C LEU A 38 -15.05 -4.32 5.64
N ASP A 39 -14.82 -5.61 5.45
CA ASP A 39 -15.59 -6.68 6.06
C ASP A 39 -14.61 -7.65 6.73
N GLY A 40 -14.51 -7.58 8.06
CA GLY A 40 -13.50 -8.33 8.79
C GLY A 40 -12.09 -7.89 8.41
N ASP A 41 -11.31 -8.81 7.87
CA ASP A 41 -9.95 -8.56 7.40
C ASP A 41 -9.85 -8.41 5.88
N VAL A 42 -10.99 -8.28 5.18
CA VAL A 42 -11.03 -8.13 3.73
C VAL A 42 -11.54 -6.74 3.36
N ARG A 43 -10.74 -5.99 2.62
CA ARG A 43 -11.16 -4.71 2.04
C ARG A 43 -11.50 -4.88 0.57
N SER A 44 -12.54 -4.19 0.14
CA SER A 44 -13.04 -4.23 -1.23
C SER A 44 -13.12 -2.83 -1.80
N PHE A 45 -12.71 -2.67 -3.05
CA PHE A 45 -12.74 -1.38 -3.73
C PHE A 45 -12.73 -1.56 -5.23
N SER A 46 -13.12 -0.50 -5.93
CA SER A 46 -13.01 -0.42 -7.38
C SER A 46 -11.87 0.53 -7.73
N MET A 47 -10.97 0.06 -8.59
CA MET A 47 -9.81 0.84 -9.03
C MET A 47 -10.00 1.26 -10.48
N GLU A 48 -9.85 2.56 -10.75
CA GLU A 48 -9.97 3.10 -12.09
C GLU A 48 -8.99 2.42 -13.06
N GLY A 49 -9.51 1.94 -14.18
CA GLY A 49 -8.73 1.25 -15.20
C GLY A 49 -8.43 -0.22 -14.90
N MET A 50 -8.81 -0.74 -13.74
CA MET A 50 -8.54 -2.12 -13.35
C MET A 50 -9.79 -2.91 -12.98
N GLY A 51 -10.80 -2.27 -12.36
CA GLY A 51 -12.03 -2.90 -11.92
C GLY A 51 -12.07 -3.20 -10.43
N GLU A 52 -12.85 -4.18 -10.04
CA GLU A 52 -13.06 -4.52 -8.62
C GLU A 52 -11.96 -5.41 -8.07
N LEU A 53 -11.47 -5.06 -6.89
CA LEU A 53 -10.44 -5.80 -6.17
C LEU A 53 -10.87 -6.10 -4.74
N LYS A 54 -10.36 -7.21 -4.24
CA LYS A 54 -10.41 -7.54 -2.80
C LYS A 54 -9.02 -7.87 -2.32
N GLU A 55 -8.69 -7.32 -1.15
CA GLU A 55 -7.41 -7.56 -0.50
C GLU A 55 -7.65 -8.02 0.93
N LYS A 56 -6.90 -9.05 1.32
CA LYS A 56 -6.91 -9.52 2.70
C LYS A 56 -5.82 -8.81 3.48
N ILE A 57 -6.19 -8.23 4.62
CA ILE A 57 -5.25 -7.61 5.54
C ILE A 57 -4.62 -8.74 6.38
N LEU A 58 -3.32 -8.92 6.23
CA LEU A 58 -2.59 -10.01 6.89
C LEU A 58 -1.99 -9.57 8.21
N LYS A 59 -1.58 -8.29 8.32
CA LYS A 59 -0.90 -7.80 9.51
C LYS A 59 -1.06 -6.28 9.63
N ILE A 60 -1.39 -5.83 10.82
CA ILE A 60 -1.29 -4.43 11.22
C ILE A 60 -0.55 -4.43 12.56
N ASP A 61 0.73 -4.12 12.53
CA ASP A 61 1.59 -4.10 13.70
C ASP A 61 1.88 -2.64 14.07
N HIS A 62 1.16 -2.13 15.07
CA HIS A 62 1.27 -0.74 15.49
C HIS A 62 2.60 -0.42 16.17
N ASP A 63 3.22 -1.39 16.81
CA ASP A 63 4.48 -1.18 17.51
C ASP A 63 5.64 -1.02 16.53
N ASN A 64 5.70 -1.87 15.51
CA ASN A 64 6.75 -1.86 14.50
C ASN A 64 6.35 -1.09 13.23
N LYS A 65 5.09 -0.61 13.16
CA LYS A 65 4.53 0.10 12.02
C LYS A 65 4.69 -0.68 10.72
N ILE A 66 4.18 -1.92 10.74
CA ILE A 66 4.16 -2.81 9.58
C ILE A 66 2.71 -3.08 9.17
N PHE A 67 2.42 -2.86 7.89
CA PHE A 67 1.12 -3.16 7.28
C PHE A 67 1.34 -4.13 6.14
N GLN A 68 0.63 -5.27 6.18
CA GLN A 68 0.81 -6.33 5.19
C GLN A 68 -0.53 -6.77 4.64
N TYR A 69 -0.63 -6.90 3.32
CA TYR A 69 -1.85 -7.29 2.64
C TYR A 69 -1.56 -8.11 1.39
N SER A 70 -2.59 -8.83 0.91
CA SER A 70 -2.51 -9.63 -0.29
C SER A 70 -3.78 -9.50 -1.10
N ALA A 71 -3.65 -9.32 -2.42
CA ALA A 71 -4.80 -9.35 -3.33
C ALA A 71 -5.33 -10.79 -3.41
N ILE A 72 -6.62 -10.97 -3.08
CA ILE A 72 -7.29 -12.27 -3.10
C ILE A 72 -8.32 -12.39 -4.21
N GLN A 73 -8.76 -11.27 -4.77
CA GLN A 73 -9.66 -11.23 -5.91
C GLN A 73 -9.33 -10.03 -6.78
N THR A 74 -9.09 -10.26 -8.06
CA THR A 74 -8.71 -9.24 -9.02
C THR A 74 -9.12 -9.71 -10.42
N PRO A 75 -9.45 -8.78 -11.35
CA PRO A 75 -9.74 -9.15 -12.74
C PRO A 75 -8.55 -9.81 -13.44
N ALA A 76 -7.33 -9.45 -13.05
CA ALA A 76 -6.12 -10.05 -13.60
C ALA A 76 -5.87 -11.44 -12.96
N PRO A 77 -5.37 -12.43 -13.73
CA PRO A 77 -5.10 -13.77 -13.20
C PRO A 77 -3.79 -13.80 -12.40
N ILE A 78 -3.80 -13.17 -11.25
CA ILE A 78 -2.66 -13.12 -10.34
C ILE A 78 -2.56 -14.44 -9.56
N GLU A 79 -1.39 -15.03 -9.50
CA GLU A 79 -1.13 -16.29 -8.82
C GLU A 79 -0.58 -16.08 -7.41
N HIS A 80 0.20 -15.01 -7.21
CA HIS A 80 0.75 -14.65 -5.90
C HIS A 80 0.88 -13.14 -5.79
N HIS A 81 0.47 -12.59 -4.65
CA HIS A 81 0.62 -11.18 -4.31
C HIS A 81 0.80 -11.03 -2.81
N LEU A 82 1.87 -10.35 -2.42
CA LEU A 82 2.12 -9.99 -1.02
C LEU A 82 2.76 -8.61 -0.98
N ALA A 83 2.10 -7.68 -0.33
CA ALA A 83 2.61 -6.32 -0.16
C ALA A 83 2.89 -6.05 1.31
N THR A 84 4.04 -5.45 1.59
CA THR A 84 4.45 -5.08 2.94
C THR A 84 4.92 -3.63 2.95
N ILE A 85 4.31 -2.83 3.84
CA ILE A 85 4.69 -1.44 4.08
C ILE A 85 5.25 -1.38 5.49
N GLN A 86 6.41 -0.72 5.65
CA GLN A 86 6.99 -0.45 6.96
C GLN A 86 7.41 1.00 7.04
N ILE A 87 7.11 1.63 8.18
CA ILE A 87 7.51 3.00 8.45
C ILE A 87 8.50 2.98 9.59
N SER A 88 9.67 3.57 9.37
CA SER A 88 10.76 3.62 10.34
C SER A 88 11.08 5.06 10.71
N SER A 89 11.11 5.37 11.99
CA SER A 89 11.49 6.69 12.47
C SER A 89 12.98 6.93 12.24
N LEU A 90 13.33 8.07 11.65
CA LEU A 90 14.72 8.52 11.55
C LEU A 90 15.04 9.50 12.67
N ASP A 91 14.07 10.38 12.97
CA ASP A 91 14.07 11.31 14.10
C ASP A 91 12.62 11.77 14.34
N ASN A 92 12.41 12.77 15.18
CA ASN A 92 11.05 13.25 15.52
C ASN A 92 10.31 13.88 14.34
N ASP A 93 11.03 14.35 13.33
CA ASP A 93 10.48 15.11 12.21
C ASP A 93 10.68 14.43 10.85
N ASN A 94 11.26 13.23 10.81
CA ASN A 94 11.54 12.51 9.58
C ASN A 94 11.34 11.02 9.75
N CYS A 95 10.86 10.37 8.70
CA CYS A 95 10.70 8.92 8.68
C CYS A 95 11.01 8.34 7.30
N GLU A 96 11.30 7.05 7.27
CA GLU A 96 11.49 6.29 6.04
C GLU A 96 10.28 5.41 5.80
N PHE A 97 9.73 5.50 4.59
CA PHE A 97 8.64 4.67 4.11
C PHE A 97 9.24 3.59 3.20
N SER A 98 8.98 2.33 3.51
CA SER A 98 9.47 1.19 2.74
C SER A 98 8.27 0.36 2.26
N TRP A 99 8.24 0.05 0.97
CA TRP A 99 7.14 -0.70 0.37
C TRP A 99 7.70 -1.81 -0.51
N THR A 100 7.36 -3.06 -0.20
CA THR A 100 7.80 -4.23 -0.94
C THR A 100 6.58 -4.99 -1.43
N THR A 101 6.55 -5.34 -2.71
CA THR A 101 5.48 -6.15 -3.29
C THR A 101 6.07 -7.35 -4.03
N GLU A 102 5.60 -8.55 -3.66
CA GLU A 102 5.87 -9.79 -4.36
C GLU A 102 4.72 -10.07 -5.31
N ILE A 103 5.01 -10.40 -6.55
CA ILE A 103 4.00 -10.62 -7.59
C ILE A 103 4.37 -11.77 -8.52
N GLU A 104 3.37 -12.62 -8.83
CA GLU A 104 3.39 -13.63 -9.88
C GLU A 104 2.05 -13.62 -10.62
N PRO A 105 2.00 -13.76 -11.95
CA PRO A 105 3.14 -13.74 -12.92
C PRO A 105 3.82 -12.37 -13.00
N GLU A 106 5.09 -12.39 -13.43
CA GLU A 106 5.91 -11.16 -13.52
C GLU A 106 5.36 -10.12 -14.49
N ILE A 107 4.54 -10.52 -15.45
CA ILE A 107 3.94 -9.60 -16.42
C ILE A 107 3.12 -8.48 -15.74
N PHE A 108 2.62 -8.72 -14.52
CA PHE A 108 1.83 -7.73 -13.78
C PHE A 108 2.70 -6.79 -12.93
N ALA A 109 4.01 -7.03 -12.85
CA ALA A 109 4.90 -6.26 -11.99
C ALA A 109 4.99 -4.78 -12.38
N GLU A 110 5.04 -4.48 -13.68
CA GLU A 110 5.15 -3.09 -14.15
C GLU A 110 3.93 -2.26 -13.76
N GLY A 111 2.72 -2.80 -13.98
CA GLY A 111 1.48 -2.12 -13.60
C GLY A 111 1.38 -1.85 -12.10
N ILE A 112 1.77 -2.83 -11.29
CA ILE A 112 1.81 -2.68 -9.83
C ILE A 112 2.83 -1.63 -9.43
N HIS A 113 4.01 -1.65 -10.02
CA HIS A 113 5.07 -0.67 -9.74
C HIS A 113 4.60 0.76 -10.05
N GLN A 114 3.94 0.96 -11.19
CA GLN A 114 3.38 2.26 -11.53
C GLN A 114 2.33 2.72 -10.50
N GLY A 115 1.48 1.81 -10.05
CA GLY A 115 0.50 2.08 -8.99
C GLY A 115 1.17 2.50 -7.67
N MET A 116 2.25 1.82 -7.30
CA MET A 116 3.03 2.17 -6.10
C MET A 116 3.62 3.58 -6.23
N LEU A 117 4.19 3.92 -7.37
CA LEU A 117 4.77 5.25 -7.61
C LEU A 117 3.71 6.35 -7.58
N ILE A 118 2.53 6.11 -8.14
CA ILE A 118 1.41 7.05 -8.10
C ILE A 118 0.97 7.31 -6.66
N SER A 119 0.85 6.26 -5.85
CA SER A 119 0.47 6.39 -4.44
C SER A 119 1.53 7.11 -3.62
N LEU A 120 2.81 6.83 -3.85
CA LEU A 120 3.90 7.54 -3.18
C LEU A 120 3.91 9.03 -3.51
N LYS A 121 3.64 9.37 -4.76
CA LYS A 121 3.53 10.77 -5.19
C LYS A 121 2.37 11.47 -4.48
N GLU A 122 1.24 10.80 -4.33
CA GLU A 122 0.09 11.33 -3.60
C GLU A 122 0.40 11.53 -2.12
N LEU A 123 1.08 10.57 -1.52
CA LEU A 123 1.51 10.65 -0.13
C LEU A 123 2.45 11.84 0.09
N LYS A 124 3.33 12.14 -0.88
CA LYS A 124 4.21 13.31 -0.85
C LYS A 124 3.44 14.64 -0.88
N LYS A 125 2.27 14.67 -1.50
CA LYS A 125 1.41 15.86 -1.50
C LYS A 125 0.75 16.07 -0.13
N ILE A 126 0.44 14.98 0.58
CA ILE A 126 -0.14 15.05 1.93
C ILE A 126 0.93 15.54 2.92
N PHE A 127 2.16 15.11 2.76
CA PHE A 127 3.29 15.47 3.62
C PHE A 127 4.42 16.12 2.79
N PRO A 128 4.18 17.36 2.34
CA PRO A 128 5.13 18.04 1.46
C PRO A 128 6.44 18.49 2.13
#